data_2ad2c9e68e785fadd6ae03747f657818
#
_entry.id   2ad2c9e68e785fadd6ae03747f657818
#
_cell.length_a   1.000
_cell.length_b   1.000
_cell.length_c   1.000
_cell.angle_alpha   90.00
_cell.angle_beta   90.00
_cell.angle_gamma   90.00
#
_symmetry.space_group_name_H-M   'P 1'
#
loop_
_entity.id
_entity.type
_entity.pdbx_description
1 polymer ?
#
loop_
_entity_poly.entity_id
_entity_poly.type
_entity_poly.pdbx_seq_one_letter_code
_entity_poly.pdbx_strand_id
1 'polypeptide(L)'
;MTLTRRRTLQLLAAAAPTLALRNTFAQTPPLTITPGPYTNIRAALHSYTTPDWFADAKFGIWAHWGPQSAIGAGDWYARLMYIEGTEQYDYHRKRFGPQSKVGYKDLIHLYTADRWDPEHLMDLYQRAGAKYFFSMGVHHDGYDLWNSRYQPRWNAVASGPRKDVVGIWAAAARARGLRFGVSEHLSNSFDWLAPSHLADTKGPYANIPYDGQDPAFADLYHDYTGMPANFAHTAQDMGRIAPGWWKLHYFNRVKDLIDQHQPDLLYTDGGIEFGSYGLGTVAELYNTGPYSYQNKSEAIFFSKTPNDCGPGTCVLDHERTVLNEIAPLPWQTDTCIGNWHYKLGITYKSPKKVVDMLVDIVSKNGNLLLNIPLPASGEPDAEELRILEAITQWTRINGEAIYSTRPWKIHGEGPSTKVVIHTDPTRFDPNEDRQPDLTAQDIRFTTKGKTLYAFAMGWPAQQTSKPAELVIQSLATNSPQAPGKPIDIRLLGRYDEPLRFTQDTTGLRITLPATPTPASNLGIALRINFA
;
A
#
# COMPACT_ATOMS: atom_id res chain seq x y z
N MET A 1 75.42 -64.12 -12.32
CA MET A 1 75.39 -63.36 -11.10
C MET A 1 74.08 -62.50 -11.11
N THR A 2 73.15 -62.91 -10.32
CA THR A 2 71.79 -62.41 -10.21
C THR A 2 71.76 -61.19 -9.30
N LEU A 3 71.29 -60.06 -9.82
CA LEU A 3 71.00 -58.86 -9.01
C LEU A 3 69.49 -58.73 -8.79
N THR A 4 69.14 -58.82 -7.52
CA THR A 4 67.78 -59.00 -6.99
C THR A 4 66.97 -57.70 -7.09
N ARG A 5 65.71 -57.89 -7.54
CA ARG A 5 64.60 -56.91 -7.61
C ARG A 5 64.10 -56.33 -6.25
N ARG A 6 64.93 -55.70 -5.47
CA ARG A 6 64.48 -55.19 -4.13
C ARG A 6 64.95 -53.83 -3.72
N ARG A 7 65.34 -52.92 -4.64
CA ARG A 7 65.80 -51.55 -4.28
C ARG A 7 65.27 -50.43 -5.18
N THR A 8 64.10 -50.60 -5.84
CA THR A 8 63.54 -49.53 -6.69
C THR A 8 62.10 -49.16 -6.31
N LEU A 9 61.69 -49.37 -5.06
CA LEU A 9 60.33 -49.08 -4.57
C LEU A 9 60.30 -48.19 -3.32
N GLN A 10 61.29 -47.31 -3.13
CA GLN A 10 61.32 -46.40 -1.97
C GLN A 10 61.59 -44.94 -2.30
N LEU A 11 61.33 -44.45 -3.51
CA LEU A 11 61.47 -43.01 -3.85
C LEU A 11 60.36 -42.46 -4.73
N LEU A 12 59.08 -42.87 -4.50
CA LEU A 12 57.91 -42.29 -5.14
C LEU A 12 56.76 -42.05 -4.12
N ALA A 13 57.11 -41.57 -2.93
CA ALA A 13 56.15 -41.21 -1.93
C ALA A 13 56.48 -39.84 -1.36
N ALA A 14 56.36 -38.73 -2.15
CA ALA A 14 56.28 -37.37 -1.64
C ALA A 14 56.07 -36.39 -2.79
N ALA A 15 54.86 -36.27 -3.32
CA ALA A 15 54.30 -35.03 -3.90
C ALA A 15 52.83 -35.28 -4.24
N ALA A 16 51.99 -35.42 -3.24
CA ALA A 16 50.58 -35.14 -3.43
C ALA A 16 50.42 -33.61 -3.43
N PRO A 17 49.94 -32.96 -4.51
CA PRO A 17 49.56 -31.58 -4.42
C PRO A 17 48.33 -31.53 -3.50
N THR A 18 48.47 -30.93 -2.32
CA THR A 18 47.36 -30.41 -1.55
C THR A 18 46.65 -29.38 -2.44
N LEU A 19 45.66 -29.78 -3.19
CA LEU A 19 44.62 -28.94 -3.72
C LEU A 19 43.90 -28.34 -2.49
N ALA A 20 44.40 -27.23 -1.99
CA ALA A 20 43.62 -26.33 -1.14
C ALA A 20 42.43 -25.93 -1.98
N LEU A 21 41.27 -26.56 -1.75
CA LEU A 21 39.96 -26.00 -2.10
C LEU A 21 39.91 -24.63 -1.44
N ARG A 22 40.39 -23.62 -2.16
CA ARG A 22 39.96 -22.26 -1.90
C ARG A 22 38.46 -22.26 -2.14
N ASN A 23 37.69 -22.30 -1.05
CA ASN A 23 36.33 -21.82 -1.05
C ASN A 23 36.41 -20.35 -1.48
N THR A 24 36.44 -20.11 -2.78
CA THR A 24 36.06 -18.85 -3.34
C THR A 24 34.56 -18.76 -3.07
N PHE A 25 34.19 -18.18 -1.94
CA PHE A 25 32.88 -17.56 -1.83
C PHE A 25 32.81 -16.65 -3.05
N ALA A 26 32.01 -17.03 -4.03
CA ALA A 26 31.71 -16.17 -5.15
C ALA A 26 31.18 -14.87 -4.54
N GLN A 27 31.98 -13.81 -4.57
CA GLN A 27 31.53 -12.50 -4.09
C GLN A 27 30.31 -12.17 -4.94
N THR A 28 29.17 -11.97 -4.30
CA THR A 28 27.98 -11.45 -4.98
C THR A 28 28.40 -10.19 -5.75
N PRO A 29 28.15 -10.10 -7.05
CA PRO A 29 28.53 -8.93 -7.80
C PRO A 29 27.96 -7.68 -7.13
N PRO A 30 28.71 -6.57 -7.09
CA PRO A 30 28.23 -5.34 -6.48
C PRO A 30 26.93 -4.88 -7.17
N LEU A 31 25.99 -4.39 -6.38
CA LEU A 31 24.73 -3.84 -6.94
C LEU A 31 25.05 -2.62 -7.80
N THR A 32 24.46 -2.57 -8.99
CA THR A 32 24.58 -1.41 -9.88
C THR A 32 23.48 -0.42 -9.55
N ILE A 33 23.79 0.54 -8.69
CA ILE A 33 22.88 1.63 -8.29
C ILE A 33 23.24 2.87 -9.10
N THR A 34 22.24 3.62 -9.54
CA THR A 34 22.47 4.90 -10.23
C THR A 34 23.28 5.86 -9.34
N PRO A 35 24.38 6.47 -9.85
CA PRO A 35 25.20 7.38 -9.06
C PRO A 35 24.38 8.54 -8.47
N GLY A 36 24.60 8.84 -7.20
CA GLY A 36 23.93 9.90 -6.47
C GLY A 36 24.35 9.93 -5.00
N PRO A 37 23.70 10.78 -4.18
CA PRO A 37 24.05 10.92 -2.77
C PRO A 37 23.65 9.70 -1.92
N TYR A 38 22.70 8.87 -2.40
CA TYR A 38 22.19 7.73 -1.68
C TYR A 38 22.85 6.43 -2.15
N THR A 39 23.17 5.55 -1.21
CA THR A 39 23.79 4.24 -1.48
C THR A 39 23.08 3.15 -0.69
N ASN A 40 23.42 1.88 -0.94
CA ASN A 40 22.86 0.72 -0.24
C ASN A 40 23.42 0.54 1.19
N ILE A 41 23.75 1.65 1.85
CA ILE A 41 24.18 1.70 3.25
C ILE A 41 23.21 2.58 4.01
N ARG A 42 22.62 2.07 5.09
CA ARG A 42 21.60 2.78 5.87
C ARG A 42 22.02 4.20 6.27
N ALA A 43 23.27 4.39 6.68
CA ALA A 43 23.79 5.71 7.06
C ALA A 43 23.72 6.75 5.93
N ALA A 44 23.87 6.33 4.67
CA ALA A 44 23.77 7.23 3.52
C ALA A 44 22.33 7.71 3.26
N LEU A 45 21.31 7.00 3.78
CA LEU A 45 19.91 7.37 3.64
C LEU A 45 19.45 8.37 4.72
N HIS A 46 20.25 8.61 5.79
CA HIS A 46 19.86 9.50 6.90
C HIS A 46 19.77 10.99 6.50
N SER A 47 20.29 11.38 5.35
CA SER A 47 20.15 12.75 4.82
C SER A 47 18.81 12.98 4.13
N TYR A 48 18.02 11.93 3.90
CA TYR A 48 16.68 12.05 3.32
C TYR A 48 15.72 12.71 4.31
N THR A 49 14.84 13.52 3.78
CA THR A 49 13.72 14.13 4.50
C THR A 49 12.46 13.98 3.66
N THR A 50 11.36 13.58 4.29
CA THR A 50 10.07 13.48 3.62
C THR A 50 9.69 14.83 2.98
N PRO A 51 9.43 14.88 1.68
CA PRO A 51 9.06 16.12 0.99
C PRO A 51 7.73 16.68 1.49
N ASP A 52 7.62 18.01 1.57
CA ASP A 52 6.42 18.71 2.05
C ASP A 52 5.17 18.39 1.23
N TRP A 53 5.33 18.14 -0.07
CA TRP A 53 4.22 17.82 -0.95
C TRP A 53 3.42 16.59 -0.46
N PHE A 54 4.08 15.61 0.19
CA PHE A 54 3.41 14.44 0.73
C PHE A 54 2.51 14.80 1.93
N ALA A 55 3.05 15.59 2.85
CA ALA A 55 2.26 16.10 3.98
C ALA A 55 1.09 17.02 3.52
N ASP A 56 1.15 17.56 2.32
CA ASP A 56 0.09 18.36 1.71
C ASP A 56 -0.94 17.54 0.95
N ALA A 57 -0.55 16.40 0.41
CA ALA A 57 -1.36 15.55 -0.47
C ALA A 57 -2.56 14.89 0.23
N LYS A 58 -2.38 14.35 1.43
CA LYS A 58 -3.40 13.78 2.31
C LYS A 58 -4.17 12.56 1.79
N PHE A 59 -4.44 12.45 0.49
CA PHE A 59 -5.27 11.42 -0.09
C PHE A 59 -4.70 10.90 -1.40
N GLY A 60 -4.53 9.58 -1.49
CA GLY A 60 -4.16 8.85 -2.69
C GLY A 60 -5.15 7.74 -3.00
N ILE A 61 -5.16 7.31 -4.25
CA ILE A 61 -5.93 6.14 -4.69
C ILE A 61 -4.98 5.09 -5.25
N TRP A 62 -5.31 3.84 -5.02
CA TRP A 62 -4.57 2.67 -5.47
C TRP A 62 -5.45 1.78 -6.35
N ALA A 63 -4.90 1.31 -7.45
CA ALA A 63 -5.45 0.18 -8.19
C ALA A 63 -4.60 -1.07 -7.88
N HIS A 64 -5.00 -1.83 -6.87
CA HIS A 64 -4.43 -3.13 -6.52
C HIS A 64 -5.01 -4.18 -7.49
N TRP A 65 -4.47 -4.20 -8.72
CA TRP A 65 -5.09 -4.82 -9.88
C TRP A 65 -4.07 -5.65 -10.66
N GLY A 66 -4.44 -6.90 -10.95
CA GLY A 66 -3.58 -7.85 -11.64
C GLY A 66 -4.33 -9.15 -11.93
N PRO A 67 -3.63 -10.25 -12.32
CA PRO A 67 -4.28 -11.51 -12.71
C PRO A 67 -5.18 -12.11 -11.64
N GLN A 68 -4.92 -11.89 -10.35
CA GLN A 68 -5.77 -12.39 -9.26
C GLN A 68 -7.18 -11.76 -9.29
N SER A 69 -7.32 -10.51 -9.75
CA SER A 69 -8.62 -9.86 -9.94
C SER A 69 -9.49 -10.55 -10.99
N ALA A 70 -8.87 -11.24 -11.94
CA ALA A 70 -9.57 -11.89 -13.05
C ALA A 70 -10.46 -13.05 -12.59
N ILE A 71 -10.17 -13.62 -11.45
CA ILE A 71 -10.86 -14.79 -10.93
C ILE A 71 -12.13 -14.38 -10.15
N GLY A 72 -12.12 -13.18 -9.57
CA GLY A 72 -13.21 -12.67 -8.73
C GLY A 72 -13.35 -13.40 -7.39
N ALA A 73 -12.25 -14.02 -6.91
CA ALA A 73 -12.21 -14.74 -5.63
C ALA A 73 -11.42 -13.98 -4.53
N GLY A 74 -11.06 -12.72 -4.82
CA GLY A 74 -10.36 -11.86 -3.87
C GLY A 74 -8.87 -12.09 -3.81
N ASP A 75 -8.26 -11.52 -2.78
CA ASP A 75 -6.82 -11.50 -2.60
C ASP A 75 -6.25 -12.87 -2.25
N TRP A 76 -4.93 -13.06 -2.54
CA TRP A 76 -4.16 -14.28 -2.30
C TRP A 76 -4.65 -15.52 -3.06
N TYR A 77 -5.56 -15.35 -4.02
CA TYR A 77 -6.07 -16.47 -4.79
C TYR A 77 -4.96 -17.34 -5.39
N ALA A 78 -3.92 -16.74 -5.96
CA ALA A 78 -2.80 -17.45 -6.60
C ALA A 78 -2.13 -18.47 -5.68
N ARG A 79 -2.09 -18.21 -4.37
CA ARG A 79 -1.55 -19.10 -3.35
C ARG A 79 -2.61 -20.06 -2.80
N LEU A 80 -3.74 -19.49 -2.37
CA LEU A 80 -4.76 -20.21 -1.61
C LEU A 80 -5.48 -21.27 -2.46
N MET A 81 -5.50 -21.12 -3.79
CA MET A 81 -6.06 -22.12 -4.68
C MET A 81 -5.36 -23.49 -4.61
N TYR A 82 -4.13 -23.55 -4.09
CA TYR A 82 -3.34 -24.78 -3.91
C TYR A 82 -3.41 -25.36 -2.50
N ILE A 83 -4.12 -24.71 -1.56
CA ILE A 83 -4.17 -25.15 -0.16
C ILE A 83 -5.54 -25.74 0.14
N GLU A 84 -5.63 -27.08 0.28
CA GLU A 84 -6.87 -27.78 0.63
C GLU A 84 -7.52 -27.20 1.89
N GLY A 85 -8.85 -26.99 1.82
CA GLY A 85 -9.65 -26.46 2.93
C GLY A 85 -9.79 -24.93 2.92
N THR A 86 -9.20 -24.22 1.97
CA THR A 86 -9.46 -22.78 1.76
C THR A 86 -10.67 -22.58 0.82
N GLU A 87 -11.35 -21.43 0.97
CA GLU A 87 -12.44 -21.02 0.07
C GLU A 87 -11.97 -20.98 -1.40
N GLN A 88 -10.75 -20.49 -1.64
CA GLN A 88 -10.17 -20.36 -2.98
C GLN A 88 -9.85 -21.70 -3.61
N TYR A 89 -9.43 -22.70 -2.82
CA TYR A 89 -9.21 -24.06 -3.30
C TYR A 89 -10.52 -24.68 -3.77
N ASP A 90 -11.59 -24.63 -2.97
CA ASP A 90 -12.89 -25.18 -3.30
C ASP A 90 -13.52 -24.43 -4.50
N TYR A 91 -13.39 -23.10 -4.54
CA TYR A 91 -13.83 -22.29 -5.66
C TYR A 91 -13.13 -22.67 -6.95
N HIS A 92 -11.81 -22.86 -6.91
CA HIS A 92 -11.00 -23.26 -8.06
C HIS A 92 -11.46 -24.62 -8.60
N ARG A 93 -11.53 -25.61 -7.70
CA ARG A 93 -11.98 -26.98 -8.05
C ARG A 93 -13.33 -27.01 -8.74
N LYS A 94 -14.26 -26.23 -8.23
CA LYS A 94 -15.63 -26.15 -8.77
C LYS A 94 -15.67 -25.49 -10.15
N ARG A 95 -14.86 -24.48 -10.38
CA ARG A 95 -14.94 -23.64 -11.58
C ARG A 95 -13.99 -24.07 -12.70
N PHE A 96 -12.79 -24.49 -12.36
CA PHE A 96 -11.72 -24.76 -13.31
C PHE A 96 -11.25 -26.22 -13.31
N GLY A 97 -11.62 -27.00 -12.30
CA GLY A 97 -11.18 -28.38 -12.12
C GLY A 97 -9.97 -28.48 -11.19
N PRO A 98 -9.27 -29.64 -11.19
CA PRO A 98 -8.18 -29.88 -10.25
C PRO A 98 -6.93 -29.09 -10.62
N GLN A 99 -6.19 -28.65 -9.60
CA GLN A 99 -4.95 -27.88 -9.71
C GLN A 99 -3.83 -28.60 -10.46
N SER A 100 -3.89 -29.94 -10.52
CA SER A 100 -3.01 -30.77 -11.33
C SER A 100 -3.26 -30.69 -12.85
N LYS A 101 -4.35 -30.04 -13.28
CA LYS A 101 -4.71 -29.86 -14.70
C LYS A 101 -4.81 -28.40 -15.11
N VAL A 102 -5.30 -27.55 -14.21
CA VAL A 102 -5.42 -26.12 -14.42
C VAL A 102 -4.78 -25.44 -13.21
N GLY A 103 -3.63 -24.84 -13.41
CA GLY A 103 -2.92 -24.10 -12.39
C GLY A 103 -3.08 -22.59 -12.55
N TYR A 104 -2.45 -21.84 -11.67
CA TYR A 104 -2.53 -20.37 -11.70
C TYR A 104 -2.04 -19.80 -13.03
N LYS A 105 -0.93 -20.31 -13.56
CA LYS A 105 -0.37 -19.90 -14.87
C LYS A 105 -1.38 -19.97 -16.02
N ASP A 106 -2.30 -20.93 -15.96
CA ASP A 106 -3.30 -21.17 -17.01
C ASP A 106 -4.45 -20.15 -16.95
N LEU A 107 -4.59 -19.43 -15.82
CA LEU A 107 -5.66 -18.44 -15.60
C LEU A 107 -5.23 -17.00 -15.89
N ILE A 108 -3.94 -16.73 -16.06
CA ILE A 108 -3.40 -15.37 -16.30
C ILE A 108 -4.04 -14.72 -17.53
N HIS A 109 -4.39 -15.51 -18.57
CA HIS A 109 -5.03 -15.00 -19.78
C HIS A 109 -6.43 -14.39 -19.53
N LEU A 110 -7.07 -14.69 -18.39
CA LEU A 110 -8.37 -14.11 -18.00
C LEU A 110 -8.24 -12.64 -17.56
N TYR A 111 -7.02 -12.18 -17.27
CA TYR A 111 -6.72 -10.79 -17.02
C TYR A 111 -6.64 -10.06 -18.35
N THR A 112 -7.75 -9.47 -18.80
CA THR A 112 -7.91 -8.98 -20.18
C THR A 112 -7.70 -7.48 -20.34
N ALA A 113 -8.07 -6.66 -19.35
CA ALA A 113 -8.05 -5.21 -19.44
C ALA A 113 -8.70 -4.68 -20.73
N ASP A 114 -9.77 -5.34 -21.20
CA ASP A 114 -10.41 -5.09 -22.50
C ASP A 114 -11.35 -3.88 -22.47
N ARG A 115 -11.83 -3.48 -21.27
CA ARG A 115 -12.66 -2.28 -21.06
C ARG A 115 -11.99 -1.24 -20.17
N TRP A 116 -10.67 -1.40 -19.98
CA TRP A 116 -9.88 -0.48 -19.17
C TRP A 116 -9.67 0.85 -19.89
N ASP A 117 -10.21 1.90 -19.29
CA ASP A 117 -10.01 3.30 -19.71
C ASP A 117 -9.24 4.06 -18.63
N PRO A 118 -7.90 4.08 -18.69
CA PRO A 118 -7.05 4.72 -17.69
C PRO A 118 -7.27 6.23 -17.58
N GLU A 119 -7.59 6.88 -18.71
CA GLU A 119 -7.84 8.31 -18.74
C GLU A 119 -9.11 8.66 -17.98
N HIS A 120 -10.19 7.94 -18.24
CA HIS A 120 -11.45 8.12 -17.54
C HIS A 120 -11.31 7.81 -16.03
N LEU A 121 -10.62 6.74 -15.67
CA LEU A 121 -10.39 6.38 -14.27
C LEU A 121 -9.57 7.44 -13.52
N MET A 122 -8.53 7.99 -14.14
CA MET A 122 -7.76 9.08 -13.54
C MET A 122 -8.60 10.34 -13.35
N ASP A 123 -9.54 10.66 -14.26
CA ASP A 123 -10.48 11.76 -14.06
C ASP A 123 -11.40 11.51 -12.87
N LEU A 124 -11.90 10.28 -12.69
CA LEU A 124 -12.71 9.90 -11.54
C LEU A 124 -11.91 10.05 -10.23
N TYR A 125 -10.69 9.54 -10.19
CA TYR A 125 -9.83 9.55 -9.01
C TYR A 125 -9.39 10.99 -8.63
N GLN A 126 -9.01 11.81 -9.62
CA GLN A 126 -8.68 13.20 -9.39
C GLN A 126 -9.89 13.99 -8.86
N ARG A 127 -11.09 13.77 -9.42
CA ARG A 127 -12.34 14.40 -8.94
C ARG A 127 -12.72 13.96 -7.53
N ALA A 128 -12.47 12.68 -7.19
CA ALA A 128 -12.63 12.19 -5.82
C ALA A 128 -11.66 12.84 -4.82
N GLY A 129 -10.65 13.56 -5.32
CA GLY A 129 -9.72 14.35 -4.53
C GLY A 129 -8.32 13.77 -4.40
N ALA A 130 -8.02 12.66 -5.06
CA ALA A 130 -6.68 12.08 -5.04
C ALA A 130 -5.61 13.07 -5.51
N LYS A 131 -4.46 13.09 -4.83
CA LYS A 131 -3.27 13.87 -5.16
C LYS A 131 -2.12 12.99 -5.66
N TYR A 132 -2.20 11.72 -5.39
CA TYR A 132 -1.29 10.71 -5.92
C TYR A 132 -2.08 9.42 -6.24
N PHE A 133 -1.53 8.63 -7.13
CA PHE A 133 -2.12 7.37 -7.57
C PHE A 133 -1.06 6.27 -7.55
N PHE A 134 -1.41 5.10 -7.06
CA PHE A 134 -0.58 3.91 -7.12
C PHE A 134 -1.10 2.89 -8.13
N SER A 135 -0.22 2.46 -9.03
CA SER A 135 -0.37 1.20 -9.76
C SER A 135 0.28 0.08 -8.97
N MET A 136 -0.30 -1.11 -8.99
CA MET A 136 0.50 -2.28 -8.70
C MET A 136 1.57 -2.44 -9.78
N GLY A 137 2.82 -2.68 -9.39
CA GLY A 137 3.89 -3.13 -10.26
C GLY A 137 3.92 -4.65 -10.32
N VAL A 138 3.97 -5.29 -9.17
CA VAL A 138 3.97 -6.75 -9.01
C VAL A 138 3.42 -7.15 -7.66
N HIS A 139 2.57 -8.18 -7.62
CA HIS A 139 2.13 -8.82 -6.38
C HIS A 139 3.00 -10.02 -6.02
N HIS A 140 2.73 -10.68 -4.90
CA HIS A 140 3.45 -11.89 -4.46
C HIS A 140 3.44 -13.03 -5.49
N ASP A 141 2.47 -13.07 -6.41
CA ASP A 141 2.36 -14.06 -7.48
C ASP A 141 3.48 -13.97 -8.53
N GLY A 142 4.31 -12.93 -8.44
CA GLY A 142 5.48 -12.75 -9.29
C GLY A 142 5.18 -12.35 -10.74
N TYR A 143 3.93 -11.95 -11.05
CA TYR A 143 3.55 -11.46 -12.37
C TYR A 143 3.74 -9.96 -12.48
N ASP A 144 4.67 -9.52 -13.35
CA ASP A 144 5.01 -8.12 -13.53
C ASP A 144 4.00 -7.39 -14.40
N LEU A 145 3.55 -6.20 -13.99
CA LEU A 145 2.56 -5.42 -14.73
C LEU A 145 3.18 -4.41 -15.72
N TRP A 146 4.50 -4.49 -15.94
CA TRP A 146 5.25 -3.71 -16.94
C TRP A 146 6.04 -4.63 -17.88
N ASN A 147 6.70 -4.06 -18.86
CA ASN A 147 7.59 -4.79 -19.79
C ASN A 147 8.92 -5.15 -19.10
N SER A 148 8.86 -6.07 -18.15
CA SER A 148 9.99 -6.45 -17.32
C SER A 148 11.08 -7.18 -18.12
N ARG A 149 12.34 -6.71 -17.99
CA ARG A 149 13.53 -7.37 -18.55
C ARG A 149 13.93 -8.63 -17.77
N TYR A 150 13.50 -8.72 -16.53
CA TYR A 150 13.87 -9.81 -15.60
C TYR A 150 12.79 -10.87 -15.43
N GLN A 151 11.56 -10.61 -15.93
CA GLN A 151 10.46 -11.56 -15.95
C GLN A 151 9.82 -11.60 -17.35
N PRO A 152 10.56 -12.09 -18.39
CA PRO A 152 10.15 -11.89 -19.78
C PRO A 152 8.91 -12.69 -20.18
N ARG A 153 8.58 -13.77 -19.48
CA ARG A 153 7.43 -14.66 -19.76
C ARG A 153 6.18 -14.25 -18.98
N TRP A 154 6.34 -13.87 -17.74
CA TRP A 154 5.26 -13.64 -16.79
C TRP A 154 5.11 -12.15 -16.52
N ASN A 155 4.78 -11.41 -17.57
CA ASN A 155 4.50 -9.99 -17.48
C ASN A 155 3.32 -9.57 -18.37
N ALA A 156 2.75 -8.41 -18.09
CA ALA A 156 1.53 -7.91 -18.72
C ALA A 156 1.68 -7.58 -20.21
N VAL A 157 2.91 -7.45 -20.73
CA VAL A 157 3.18 -7.27 -22.16
C VAL A 157 3.28 -8.60 -22.88
N ALA A 158 3.90 -9.61 -22.25
CA ALA A 158 4.10 -10.93 -22.84
C ALA A 158 2.83 -11.80 -22.77
N SER A 159 1.97 -11.60 -21.77
CA SER A 159 0.76 -12.42 -21.56
C SER A 159 -0.38 -11.55 -20.99
N GLY A 160 -1.53 -12.14 -20.73
CA GLY A 160 -2.69 -11.42 -20.21
C GLY A 160 -3.13 -10.27 -21.12
N PRO A 161 -3.16 -9.02 -20.64
CA PRO A 161 -3.69 -7.85 -21.36
C PRO A 161 -2.82 -7.41 -22.54
N ARG A 162 -1.57 -7.88 -22.63
CA ARG A 162 -0.57 -7.47 -23.63
C ARG A 162 -0.35 -5.96 -23.70
N LYS A 163 -0.25 -5.34 -22.54
CA LYS A 163 -0.09 -3.91 -22.34
C LYS A 163 0.93 -3.65 -21.24
N ASP A 164 1.72 -2.58 -21.34
CA ASP A 164 2.48 -2.04 -20.23
C ASP A 164 1.53 -1.30 -19.29
N VAL A 165 0.93 -2.02 -18.33
CA VAL A 165 -0.09 -1.48 -17.44
C VAL A 165 0.48 -0.37 -16.58
N VAL A 166 1.68 -0.55 -16.04
CA VAL A 166 2.36 0.48 -15.20
C VAL A 166 2.64 1.74 -16.01
N GLY A 167 3.20 1.59 -17.22
CA GLY A 167 3.53 2.73 -18.08
C GLY A 167 2.30 3.52 -18.51
N ILE A 168 1.20 2.84 -18.81
CA ILE A 168 -0.07 3.48 -19.19
C ILE A 168 -0.67 4.24 -17.99
N TRP A 169 -0.70 3.64 -16.79
CA TRP A 169 -1.13 4.33 -15.58
C TRP A 169 -0.26 5.56 -15.26
N ALA A 170 1.08 5.43 -15.40
CA ALA A 170 2.01 6.53 -15.19
C ALA A 170 1.72 7.72 -16.11
N ALA A 171 1.48 7.45 -17.37
CA ALA A 171 1.15 8.48 -18.36
C ALA A 171 -0.17 9.19 -18.01
N ALA A 172 -1.23 8.42 -17.71
CA ALA A 172 -2.55 8.96 -17.37
C ALA A 172 -2.54 9.80 -16.08
N ALA A 173 -1.83 9.33 -15.03
CA ALA A 173 -1.70 10.05 -13.76
C ALA A 173 -0.94 11.39 -13.94
N ARG A 174 0.20 11.36 -14.63
CA ARG A 174 1.02 12.55 -14.87
C ARG A 174 0.32 13.58 -15.75
N ALA A 175 -0.45 13.14 -16.75
CA ALA A 175 -1.25 14.03 -17.60
C ALA A 175 -2.25 14.87 -16.78
N ARG A 176 -2.62 14.41 -15.58
CA ARG A 176 -3.54 15.10 -14.65
C ARG A 176 -2.83 15.74 -13.46
N GLY A 177 -1.50 15.78 -13.47
CA GLY A 177 -0.71 16.35 -12.38
C GLY A 177 -0.75 15.55 -11.08
N LEU A 178 -1.16 14.28 -11.11
CA LEU A 178 -1.05 13.39 -9.96
C LEU A 178 0.38 12.87 -9.85
N ARG A 179 0.90 12.78 -8.62
CA ARG A 179 2.13 12.05 -8.35
C ARG A 179 1.89 10.55 -8.58
N PHE A 180 2.83 9.88 -9.20
CA PHE A 180 2.68 8.48 -9.59
C PHE A 180 3.50 7.56 -8.69
N GLY A 181 2.83 6.57 -8.13
CA GLY A 181 3.42 5.52 -7.30
C GLY A 181 3.30 4.14 -7.93
N VAL A 182 4.23 3.26 -7.54
CA VAL A 182 4.15 1.83 -7.83
C VAL A 182 4.29 1.03 -6.55
N SER A 183 3.64 -0.13 -6.49
CA SER A 183 3.83 -1.08 -5.40
C SER A 183 4.54 -2.34 -5.89
N GLU A 184 5.42 -2.87 -5.06
CA GLU A 184 6.04 -4.16 -5.24
C GLU A 184 5.85 -5.02 -3.99
N HIS A 185 5.61 -6.32 -4.19
CA HIS A 185 5.35 -7.30 -3.12
C HIS A 185 6.29 -8.50 -3.25
N LEU A 186 7.49 -8.29 -3.80
CA LEU A 186 8.43 -9.36 -4.14
C LEU A 186 9.13 -9.97 -2.93
N SER A 187 9.08 -9.34 -1.77
CA SER A 187 9.74 -9.85 -0.57
C SER A 187 9.34 -11.28 -0.23
N ASN A 188 8.06 -11.63 -0.45
CA ASN A 188 7.50 -12.95 -0.19
C ASN A 188 7.35 -13.82 -1.45
N SER A 189 7.65 -13.30 -2.65
CA SER A 189 7.34 -14.01 -3.91
C SER A 189 8.17 -15.27 -4.13
N PHE A 190 9.33 -15.44 -3.48
CA PHE A 190 10.14 -16.64 -3.66
C PHE A 190 9.39 -17.91 -3.28
N ASP A 191 8.70 -17.91 -2.15
CA ASP A 191 7.99 -19.08 -1.61
C ASP A 191 6.46 -18.93 -1.66
N TRP A 192 5.97 -17.85 -2.23
CA TRP A 192 4.54 -17.58 -2.31
C TRP A 192 3.76 -18.72 -2.98
N LEU A 193 4.27 -19.21 -4.10
CA LEU A 193 3.66 -20.28 -4.87
C LEU A 193 4.16 -21.69 -4.47
N ALA A 194 4.92 -21.84 -3.36
CA ALA A 194 5.40 -23.13 -2.89
C ALA A 194 4.29 -24.19 -2.74
N PRO A 195 3.06 -23.86 -2.27
CA PRO A 195 1.98 -24.85 -2.22
C PRO A 195 1.61 -25.48 -3.56
N SER A 196 1.94 -24.86 -4.69
CA SER A 196 1.76 -25.42 -6.03
C SER A 196 2.62 -26.66 -6.31
N HIS A 197 3.63 -26.93 -5.47
CA HIS A 197 4.48 -28.12 -5.54
C HIS A 197 3.90 -29.32 -4.78
N LEU A 198 2.76 -29.18 -4.14
CA LEU A 198 2.07 -30.23 -3.41
C LEU A 198 1.17 -31.05 -4.33
N ALA A 199 0.28 -31.82 -3.75
CA ALA A 199 -0.74 -32.61 -4.42
C ALA A 199 -1.97 -32.68 -3.53
N ASP A 200 -3.11 -33.06 -4.11
CA ASP A 200 -4.28 -33.39 -3.32
C ASP A 200 -3.97 -34.51 -2.34
N THR A 201 -4.47 -34.43 -1.12
CA THR A 201 -4.30 -35.45 -0.09
C THR A 201 -5.43 -36.46 -0.11
N LYS A 202 -6.54 -36.18 -0.81
CA LYS A 202 -7.77 -37.01 -0.87
C LYS A 202 -8.36 -37.02 -2.29
N GLY A 203 -9.26 -37.99 -2.50
CA GLY A 203 -10.04 -38.07 -3.73
C GLY A 203 -9.27 -38.67 -4.94
N PRO A 204 -9.81 -38.52 -6.16
CA PRO A 204 -9.27 -39.15 -7.35
C PRO A 204 -7.92 -38.59 -7.84
N TYR A 205 -7.50 -37.43 -7.33
CA TYR A 205 -6.22 -36.80 -7.66
C TYR A 205 -5.22 -36.84 -6.49
N ALA A 206 -5.50 -37.65 -5.45
CA ALA A 206 -4.58 -37.82 -4.33
C ALA A 206 -3.19 -38.26 -4.82
N ASN A 207 -2.16 -37.55 -4.34
CA ASN A 207 -0.74 -37.73 -4.70
C ASN A 207 -0.40 -37.49 -6.19
N ILE A 208 -1.31 -36.90 -6.97
CA ILE A 208 -0.96 -36.36 -8.30
C ILE A 208 -0.41 -34.97 -8.11
N PRO A 209 0.86 -34.70 -8.51
CA PRO A 209 1.48 -33.39 -8.33
C PRO A 209 0.70 -32.24 -8.99
N TYR A 210 0.70 -31.09 -8.36
CA TYR A 210 0.23 -29.86 -8.98
C TYR A 210 1.24 -29.35 -10.03
N ASP A 211 0.83 -28.36 -10.81
CA ASP A 211 1.58 -27.79 -11.92
C ASP A 211 2.91 -27.11 -11.53
N GLY A 212 3.06 -26.66 -10.27
CA GLY A 212 4.32 -26.09 -9.78
C GLY A 212 5.50 -27.07 -9.75
N GLN A 213 5.26 -28.37 -9.82
CA GLN A 213 6.33 -29.36 -9.95
C GLN A 213 6.88 -29.51 -11.39
N ASP A 214 6.26 -28.87 -12.38
CA ASP A 214 6.78 -28.90 -13.76
C ASP A 214 7.96 -27.94 -13.90
N PRO A 215 9.20 -28.44 -14.16
CA PRO A 215 10.37 -27.60 -14.28
C PRO A 215 10.31 -26.59 -15.44
N ALA A 216 9.42 -26.81 -16.42
CA ALA A 216 9.19 -25.88 -17.52
C ALA A 216 8.63 -24.52 -17.06
N PHE A 217 8.11 -24.45 -15.84
CA PHE A 217 7.52 -23.24 -15.23
C PHE A 217 8.25 -22.78 -13.96
N ALA A 218 9.49 -23.24 -13.76
CA ALA A 218 10.32 -22.85 -12.62
C ALA A 218 10.64 -21.34 -12.59
N ASP A 219 10.44 -20.62 -13.68
CA ASP A 219 10.56 -19.16 -13.75
C ASP A 219 9.39 -18.41 -13.09
N LEU A 220 8.27 -19.08 -12.80
CA LEU A 220 7.15 -18.56 -12.02
C LEU A 220 7.03 -19.23 -10.65
N TYR A 221 7.05 -20.58 -10.62
CA TYR A 221 6.81 -21.37 -9.41
C TYR A 221 8.08 -21.62 -8.59
N HIS A 222 9.22 -21.29 -9.14
CA HIS A 222 10.58 -21.50 -8.63
C HIS A 222 10.98 -22.99 -8.50
N ASP A 223 12.27 -23.21 -8.40
CA ASP A 223 12.85 -24.52 -8.11
C ASP A 223 13.31 -24.54 -6.65
N TYR A 224 12.80 -25.48 -5.89
CA TYR A 224 13.14 -25.68 -4.47
C TYR A 224 14.14 -26.82 -4.26
N THR A 225 14.85 -27.26 -5.30
CA THR A 225 15.91 -28.26 -5.19
C THR A 225 16.95 -27.83 -4.16
N GLY A 226 17.22 -28.70 -3.19
CA GLY A 226 18.12 -28.39 -2.08
C GLY A 226 17.47 -27.74 -0.86
N MET A 227 16.18 -27.38 -0.94
CA MET A 227 15.40 -26.99 0.23
C MET A 227 14.97 -28.24 1.03
N PRO A 228 14.58 -28.11 2.32
CA PRO A 228 14.04 -29.21 3.09
C PRO A 228 12.88 -29.91 2.37
N ALA A 229 12.77 -31.23 2.49
CA ALA A 229 11.74 -32.01 1.79
C ALA A 229 10.29 -31.58 2.09
N ASN A 230 10.07 -30.92 3.24
CA ASN A 230 8.77 -30.38 3.63
C ASN A 230 8.63 -28.87 3.34
N PHE A 231 9.53 -28.26 2.59
CA PHE A 231 9.57 -26.81 2.36
C PHE A 231 8.22 -26.26 1.87
N ALA A 232 7.60 -26.89 0.88
CA ALA A 232 6.33 -26.45 0.35
C ALA A 232 5.19 -26.45 1.41
N HIS A 233 5.25 -27.33 2.40
CA HIS A 233 4.31 -27.36 3.53
C HIS A 233 4.65 -26.30 4.57
N THR A 234 5.92 -26.08 4.89
CA THR A 234 6.36 -25.09 5.87
C THR A 234 6.27 -23.66 5.33
N ALA A 235 6.43 -23.49 4.03
CA ALA A 235 6.23 -22.21 3.34
C ALA A 235 4.76 -21.73 3.35
N GLN A 236 3.82 -22.49 3.92
CA GLN A 236 2.46 -22.01 4.18
C GLN A 236 2.43 -20.76 5.04
N ASP A 237 3.40 -20.58 5.93
CA ASP A 237 3.54 -19.43 6.81
C ASP A 237 4.33 -18.27 6.17
N MET A 238 4.58 -18.32 4.86
CA MET A 238 5.41 -17.34 4.14
C MET A 238 6.79 -17.20 4.78
N GLY A 239 7.58 -18.24 4.61
CA GLY A 239 8.88 -18.35 5.27
C GLY A 239 9.96 -17.56 4.56
N ARG A 240 10.09 -16.38 4.60
CA ARG A 240 11.20 -15.40 4.43
C ARG A 240 12.59 -15.97 4.06
N ILE A 241 12.64 -17.18 3.49
CA ILE A 241 13.85 -17.85 3.05
C ILE A 241 14.02 -17.56 1.55
N ALA A 242 14.79 -16.53 1.23
CA ALA A 242 15.14 -16.23 -0.14
C ALA A 242 16.64 -16.52 -0.36
N PRO A 243 17.02 -17.32 -1.37
CA PRO A 243 18.42 -17.56 -1.71
C PRO A 243 19.09 -16.31 -2.28
N GLY A 244 20.43 -16.27 -2.27
CA GLY A 244 21.19 -15.11 -2.71
C GLY A 244 20.88 -14.66 -4.13
N TRP A 245 20.66 -15.60 -5.06
CA TRP A 245 20.29 -15.29 -6.43
C TRP A 245 18.93 -14.61 -6.52
N TRP A 246 17.95 -14.99 -5.67
CA TRP A 246 16.64 -14.36 -5.62
C TRP A 246 16.73 -12.91 -5.12
N LYS A 247 17.53 -12.66 -4.09
CA LYS A 247 17.73 -11.29 -3.57
C LYS A 247 18.29 -10.35 -4.63
N LEU A 248 19.22 -10.83 -5.45
CA LEU A 248 19.72 -10.08 -6.60
C LEU A 248 18.65 -9.92 -7.68
N HIS A 249 17.86 -10.96 -7.94
CA HIS A 249 16.75 -10.91 -8.88
C HIS A 249 15.68 -9.90 -8.42
N TYR A 250 15.32 -9.90 -7.14
CA TYR A 250 14.47 -8.89 -6.51
C TYR A 250 14.98 -7.48 -6.80
N PHE A 251 16.23 -7.19 -6.44
CA PHE A 251 16.82 -5.88 -6.67
C PHE A 251 16.75 -5.47 -8.15
N ASN A 252 17.13 -6.36 -9.06
CA ASN A 252 17.14 -6.07 -10.48
C ASN A 252 15.74 -5.82 -11.04
N ARG A 253 14.71 -6.55 -10.60
CA ARG A 253 13.31 -6.33 -11.01
C ARG A 253 12.79 -4.98 -10.51
N VAL A 254 13.00 -4.66 -9.22
CA VAL A 254 12.56 -3.38 -8.65
C VAL A 254 13.31 -2.21 -9.28
N LYS A 255 14.62 -2.37 -9.50
CA LYS A 255 15.39 -1.36 -10.25
C LYS A 255 14.86 -1.17 -11.68
N ASP A 256 14.54 -2.25 -12.38
CA ASP A 256 13.98 -2.20 -13.73
C ASP A 256 12.65 -1.42 -13.77
N LEU A 257 11.79 -1.66 -12.79
CA LEU A 257 10.53 -0.94 -12.59
C LEU A 257 10.77 0.56 -12.36
N ILE A 258 11.72 0.90 -11.49
CA ILE A 258 12.09 2.30 -11.19
C ILE A 258 12.67 2.97 -12.43
N ASP A 259 13.62 2.35 -13.11
CA ASP A 259 14.33 2.91 -14.27
C ASP A 259 13.37 3.20 -15.44
N GLN A 260 12.41 2.30 -15.70
CA GLN A 260 11.49 2.44 -16.81
C GLN A 260 10.40 3.48 -16.55
N HIS A 261 9.91 3.57 -15.31
CA HIS A 261 8.71 4.36 -15.02
C HIS A 261 8.95 5.57 -14.12
N GLN A 262 10.13 5.68 -13.47
CA GLN A 262 10.52 6.82 -12.64
C GLN A 262 9.41 7.25 -11.66
N PRO A 263 8.94 6.36 -10.77
CA PRO A 263 7.84 6.69 -9.86
C PRO A 263 8.26 7.75 -8.84
N ASP A 264 7.29 8.57 -8.40
CA ASP A 264 7.44 9.48 -7.26
C ASP A 264 7.38 8.73 -5.93
N LEU A 265 6.67 7.59 -5.90
CA LEU A 265 6.44 6.81 -4.69
C LEU A 265 6.65 5.33 -4.99
N LEU A 266 7.35 4.65 -4.08
CA LEU A 266 7.52 3.19 -4.11
C LEU A 266 7.03 2.61 -2.79
N TYR A 267 6.03 1.74 -2.87
CA TYR A 267 5.51 0.99 -1.76
C TYR A 267 6.04 -0.44 -1.80
N THR A 268 6.50 -0.95 -0.66
CA THR A 268 6.81 -2.36 -0.48
C THR A 268 5.85 -2.97 0.55
N ASP A 269 5.37 -4.18 0.27
CA ASP A 269 4.54 -4.94 1.20
C ASP A 269 5.42 -5.66 2.23
N GLY A 270 6.03 -4.86 3.09
CA GLY A 270 6.99 -5.30 4.09
C GLY A 270 7.88 -4.15 4.54
N GLY A 271 9.16 -4.45 4.74
CA GLY A 271 10.19 -3.51 5.13
C GLY A 271 11.24 -3.26 4.05
N ILE A 272 12.38 -2.72 4.43
CA ILE A 272 13.58 -2.70 3.60
C ILE A 272 14.18 -4.11 3.64
N GLU A 273 13.71 -4.96 2.74
CA GLU A 273 13.98 -6.39 2.76
C GLU A 273 15.38 -6.74 2.24
N PHE A 274 15.88 -7.91 2.62
CA PHE A 274 17.14 -8.47 2.13
C PHE A 274 18.39 -7.59 2.36
N GLY A 275 18.38 -6.71 3.36
CA GLY A 275 19.53 -5.89 3.76
C GLY A 275 20.01 -4.94 2.67
N SER A 276 21.26 -5.10 2.18
CA SER A 276 21.83 -4.21 1.17
C SER A 276 21.07 -4.19 -0.17
N TYR A 277 20.30 -5.22 -0.49
CA TYR A 277 19.48 -5.25 -1.70
C TYR A 277 18.29 -4.28 -1.59
N GLY A 278 17.53 -4.35 -0.51
CA GLY A 278 16.43 -3.41 -0.25
C GLY A 278 16.93 -1.98 -0.02
N LEU A 279 18.05 -1.79 0.70
CA LEU A 279 18.68 -0.47 0.78
C LEU A 279 19.10 0.05 -0.60
N GLY A 280 19.48 -0.85 -1.51
CA GLY A 280 19.80 -0.52 -2.90
C GLY A 280 18.57 -0.04 -3.68
N THR A 281 17.40 -0.64 -3.48
CA THR A 281 16.16 -0.17 -4.13
C THR A 281 15.73 1.21 -3.63
N VAL A 282 15.87 1.48 -2.33
CA VAL A 282 15.63 2.81 -1.76
C VAL A 282 16.59 3.85 -2.36
N ALA A 283 17.89 3.52 -2.42
CA ALA A 283 18.89 4.41 -2.99
C ALA A 283 18.64 4.67 -4.48
N GLU A 284 18.26 3.64 -5.25
CA GLU A 284 17.91 3.80 -6.67
C GLU A 284 16.74 4.77 -6.85
N LEU A 285 15.65 4.57 -6.09
CA LEU A 285 14.48 5.45 -6.13
C LEU A 285 14.87 6.91 -5.80
N TYR A 286 15.67 7.11 -4.74
CA TYR A 286 16.02 8.46 -4.30
C TYR A 286 17.00 9.17 -5.22
N ASN A 287 17.86 8.43 -5.93
CA ASN A 287 18.79 8.99 -6.91
C ASN A 287 18.15 9.29 -8.27
N THR A 288 17.06 8.58 -8.65
CA THR A 288 16.46 8.67 -9.99
C THR A 288 15.08 9.33 -10.02
N GLY A 289 14.51 9.65 -8.86
CA GLY A 289 13.16 10.25 -8.75
C GLY A 289 13.00 11.49 -9.66
N PRO A 290 11.85 11.62 -10.35
CA PRO A 290 11.69 12.56 -11.47
C PRO A 290 11.79 14.03 -11.09
N TYR A 291 11.64 14.36 -9.83
CA TYR A 291 11.69 15.75 -9.32
C TYR A 291 12.86 15.98 -8.35
N SER A 292 13.86 15.10 -8.36
CA SER A 292 15.04 15.27 -7.53
C SER A 292 15.86 16.49 -7.98
N TYR A 293 16.17 17.39 -7.05
CA TYR A 293 16.89 18.63 -7.31
C TYR A 293 17.91 18.92 -6.22
N GLN A 294 19.11 19.37 -6.60
CA GLN A 294 20.21 19.73 -5.68
C GLN A 294 20.47 18.67 -4.60
N ASN A 295 20.55 17.39 -5.00
CA ASN A 295 20.76 16.24 -4.12
C ASN A 295 19.64 16.00 -3.08
N LYS A 296 18.46 16.61 -3.26
CA LYS A 296 17.26 16.28 -2.49
C LYS A 296 16.33 15.45 -3.33
N SER A 297 15.93 14.30 -2.82
CA SER A 297 14.93 13.47 -3.45
C SER A 297 13.53 13.99 -3.14
N GLU A 298 12.70 14.10 -4.17
CA GLU A 298 11.26 14.31 -4.03
C GLU A 298 10.47 12.99 -4.00
N ALA A 299 11.16 11.86 -4.20
CA ALA A 299 10.55 10.53 -4.18
C ALA A 299 10.36 10.02 -2.74
N ILE A 300 9.41 9.12 -2.55
CA ILE A 300 9.05 8.56 -1.25
C ILE A 300 9.08 7.04 -1.32
N PHE A 301 9.79 6.43 -0.37
CA PHE A 301 9.74 5.00 -0.12
C PHE A 301 8.87 4.73 1.12
N PHE A 302 7.97 3.75 1.02
CA PHE A 302 7.13 3.31 2.12
C PHE A 302 7.61 1.99 2.69
N SER A 303 7.59 1.87 4.01
CA SER A 303 7.88 0.64 4.73
C SER A 303 6.84 0.42 5.84
N LYS A 304 6.46 -0.83 6.08
CA LYS A 304 5.62 -1.24 7.22
C LYS A 304 6.42 -1.49 8.49
N THR A 305 7.76 -1.47 8.40
CA THR A 305 8.66 -1.78 9.52
C THR A 305 9.10 -0.50 10.23
N PRO A 306 8.70 -0.28 11.50
CA PRO A 306 8.98 0.98 12.21
C PRO A 306 10.45 1.39 12.26
N ASN A 307 11.36 0.43 12.37
CA ASN A 307 12.79 0.70 12.45
C ASN A 307 13.44 1.08 11.12
N ASP A 308 12.75 0.88 10.01
CA ASP A 308 13.27 1.26 8.69
C ASP A 308 13.20 2.78 8.49
N CYS A 309 12.11 3.39 8.94
CA CYS A 309 11.84 4.82 8.74
C CYS A 309 12.36 5.73 9.86
N GLY A 310 13.12 5.22 10.78
CA GLY A 310 13.77 6.02 11.82
C GLY A 310 15.25 6.26 11.53
N PRO A 311 15.72 7.50 11.67
CA PRO A 311 15.10 8.80 11.78
C PRO A 311 14.88 9.50 10.43
N GLY A 312 13.81 9.12 9.70
CA GLY A 312 13.41 9.81 8.47
C GLY A 312 13.95 9.19 7.17
N THR A 313 14.39 7.93 7.20
CA THR A 313 14.89 7.21 6.01
C THR A 313 13.78 6.95 4.97
N CYS A 314 12.52 6.85 5.40
CA CYS A 314 11.33 6.59 4.59
C CYS A 314 10.07 7.04 5.32
N VAL A 315 8.92 6.87 4.70
CA VAL A 315 7.61 7.08 5.32
C VAL A 315 7.06 5.75 5.83
N LEU A 316 6.57 5.74 7.08
CA LEU A 316 5.96 4.57 7.66
C LEU A 316 4.53 4.40 7.13
N ASP A 317 4.22 3.20 6.66
CA ASP A 317 2.87 2.79 6.29
C ASP A 317 2.28 1.85 7.37
N HIS A 318 1.06 2.14 7.79
CA HIS A 318 0.34 1.36 8.80
C HIS A 318 -0.87 0.69 8.15
N GLU A 319 -0.66 -0.40 7.44
CA GLU A 319 -1.74 -1.09 6.73
C GLU A 319 -2.99 -1.30 7.60
N ARG A 320 -4.13 -0.82 7.09
CA ARG A 320 -5.45 -0.96 7.71
C ARG A 320 -5.49 -0.56 9.18
N THR A 321 -4.66 0.44 9.54
CA THR A 321 -4.50 0.86 10.94
C THR A 321 -4.60 2.37 11.07
N VAL A 322 -5.35 2.83 12.06
CA VAL A 322 -5.47 4.24 12.45
C VAL A 322 -4.75 4.44 13.78
N LEU A 323 -3.88 5.44 13.85
CA LEU A 323 -3.17 5.78 15.08
C LEU A 323 -4.12 6.39 16.12
N ASN A 324 -3.83 6.21 17.41
CA ASN A 324 -4.63 6.80 18.48
C ASN A 324 -4.33 8.30 18.66
N GLU A 325 -3.09 8.73 18.38
CA GLU A 325 -2.59 10.07 18.65
C GLU A 325 -1.97 10.72 17.40
N ILE A 326 -1.68 12.01 17.49
CA ILE A 326 -0.96 12.74 16.44
C ILE A 326 0.47 12.23 16.32
N ALA A 327 0.83 11.75 15.14
CA ALA A 327 2.20 11.34 14.86
C ALA A 327 3.12 12.56 14.64
N PRO A 328 4.37 12.50 15.11
CA PRO A 328 5.32 13.60 14.95
C PRO A 328 5.80 13.77 13.49
N LEU A 329 5.80 12.69 12.71
CA LEU A 329 6.18 12.67 11.30
C LEU A 329 4.97 12.29 10.44
N PRO A 330 4.93 12.72 9.17
CA PRO A 330 3.93 12.22 8.23
C PRO A 330 4.01 10.71 8.08
N TRP A 331 2.86 10.07 7.99
CA TRP A 331 2.71 8.63 7.83
C TRP A 331 1.59 8.33 6.83
N GLN A 332 1.47 7.09 6.41
CA GLN A 332 0.40 6.61 5.55
C GLN A 332 -0.35 5.45 6.21
N THR A 333 -1.61 5.31 5.88
CA THR A 333 -2.32 4.03 6.00
C THR A 333 -2.93 3.71 4.65
N ASP A 334 -2.74 2.48 4.22
CA ASP A 334 -3.41 1.91 3.08
C ASP A 334 -4.58 1.04 3.52
N THR A 335 -5.64 1.07 2.75
CA THR A 335 -6.84 0.23 2.94
C THR A 335 -7.59 0.07 1.63
N CYS A 336 -8.58 -0.82 1.62
CA CYS A 336 -9.45 -1.05 0.48
C CYS A 336 -10.91 -0.75 0.82
N ILE A 337 -11.69 -0.37 -0.18
CA ILE A 337 -13.14 -0.25 0.00
C ILE A 337 -13.82 -1.62 0.15
N GLY A 338 -13.23 -2.68 -0.39
CA GLY A 338 -13.73 -4.04 -0.35
C GLY A 338 -12.66 -5.07 0.02
N ASN A 339 -12.09 -5.73 -0.97
CA ASN A 339 -10.94 -6.62 -0.83
C ASN A 339 -9.77 -6.05 -1.63
N TRP A 340 -8.54 -6.47 -1.37
CA TRP A 340 -7.38 -5.96 -2.11
C TRP A 340 -7.52 -6.23 -3.61
N HIS A 341 -7.64 -7.47 -4.04
CA HIS A 341 -8.06 -7.80 -5.39
C HIS A 341 -9.58 -7.95 -5.46
N TYR A 342 -10.17 -7.68 -6.62
CA TYR A 342 -11.60 -7.73 -6.84
C TYR A 342 -12.22 -9.07 -6.40
N LYS A 343 -13.29 -9.01 -5.62
CA LYS A 343 -14.05 -10.18 -5.15
C LYS A 343 -15.54 -10.01 -5.49
N LEU A 344 -16.08 -10.99 -6.18
CA LEU A 344 -17.49 -11.02 -6.53
C LEU A 344 -18.39 -11.10 -5.27
N GLY A 345 -19.40 -10.26 -5.21
CA GLY A 345 -20.39 -10.28 -4.12
C GLY A 345 -19.90 -9.77 -2.78
N ILE A 346 -18.76 -9.06 -2.74
CA ILE A 346 -18.29 -8.43 -1.51
C ILE A 346 -19.15 -7.23 -1.12
N THR A 347 -19.26 -6.98 0.18
CA THR A 347 -19.84 -5.74 0.70
C THR A 347 -18.73 -4.69 0.83
N TYR A 348 -18.91 -3.55 0.17
CA TYR A 348 -17.98 -2.44 0.23
C TYR A 348 -18.17 -1.56 1.48
N LYS A 349 -17.09 -0.90 1.92
CA LYS A 349 -17.16 0.17 2.91
C LYS A 349 -18.09 1.28 2.41
N SER A 350 -18.92 1.82 3.30
CA SER A 350 -19.77 2.96 2.95
C SER A 350 -18.94 4.21 2.68
N PRO A 351 -19.42 5.16 1.86
CA PRO A 351 -18.79 6.47 1.69
C PRO A 351 -18.55 7.19 3.02
N LYS A 352 -19.46 7.03 3.99
CA LYS A 352 -19.34 7.58 5.34
C LYS A 352 -18.11 7.04 6.03
N LYS A 353 -17.89 5.71 6.02
CA LYS A 353 -16.71 5.08 6.63
C LYS A 353 -15.41 5.58 6.01
N VAL A 354 -15.37 5.74 4.68
CA VAL A 354 -14.19 6.27 3.97
C VAL A 354 -13.89 7.72 4.37
N VAL A 355 -14.91 8.57 4.43
CA VAL A 355 -14.74 9.97 4.84
C VAL A 355 -14.32 10.07 6.32
N ASP A 356 -14.89 9.24 7.19
CA ASP A 356 -14.51 9.18 8.60
C ASP A 356 -13.03 8.83 8.76
N MET A 357 -12.57 7.81 8.03
CA MET A 357 -11.17 7.40 8.03
C MET A 357 -10.27 8.53 7.50
N LEU A 358 -10.61 9.14 6.36
CA LEU A 358 -9.82 10.22 5.77
C LEU A 358 -9.63 11.38 6.77
N VAL A 359 -10.72 11.85 7.37
CA VAL A 359 -10.67 12.99 8.30
C VAL A 359 -9.90 12.65 9.57
N ASP A 360 -10.12 11.45 10.14
CA ASP A 360 -9.45 11.03 11.35
C ASP A 360 -7.94 10.84 11.14
N ILE A 361 -7.53 10.20 10.04
CA ILE A 361 -6.14 10.02 9.64
C ILE A 361 -5.43 11.36 9.44
N VAL A 362 -6.06 12.28 8.69
CA VAL A 362 -5.50 13.61 8.41
C VAL A 362 -5.34 14.44 9.68
N SER A 363 -6.29 14.35 10.62
CA SER A 363 -6.20 15.04 11.92
C SER A 363 -5.02 14.55 12.78
N LYS A 364 -4.48 13.35 12.48
CA LYS A 364 -3.36 12.70 13.16
C LYS A 364 -2.04 12.72 12.37
N ASN A 365 -1.91 13.64 11.39
CA ASN A 365 -0.73 13.82 10.54
C ASN A 365 -0.54 12.73 9.47
N GLY A 366 -1.56 11.97 9.15
CA GLY A 366 -1.50 10.87 8.20
C GLY A 366 -2.03 11.22 6.80
N ASN A 367 -1.72 10.34 5.86
CA ASN A 367 -2.30 10.28 4.53
C ASN A 367 -3.08 8.96 4.37
N LEU A 368 -4.22 9.00 3.70
CA LEU A 368 -5.00 7.81 3.33
C LEU A 368 -4.65 7.39 1.90
N LEU A 369 -4.24 6.14 1.71
CA LEU A 369 -4.15 5.48 0.41
C LEU A 369 -5.32 4.48 0.29
N LEU A 370 -6.28 4.78 -0.58
CA LEU A 370 -7.51 4.01 -0.72
C LEU A 370 -7.48 3.15 -1.98
N ASN A 371 -7.49 1.83 -1.81
CA ASN A 371 -7.60 0.91 -2.92
C ASN A 371 -9.05 0.82 -3.43
N ILE A 372 -9.21 1.02 -4.73
CA ILE A 372 -10.42 0.74 -5.51
C ILE A 372 -10.11 -0.50 -6.35
N PRO A 373 -10.61 -1.68 -5.97
CA PRO A 373 -10.31 -2.91 -6.70
C PRO A 373 -10.99 -2.91 -8.06
N LEU A 374 -10.29 -3.39 -9.09
CA LEU A 374 -10.84 -3.46 -10.45
C LEU A 374 -11.07 -4.90 -10.87
N PRO A 375 -12.19 -5.21 -11.59
CA PRO A 375 -12.38 -6.49 -12.25
C PRO A 375 -11.34 -6.75 -13.36
N ALA A 376 -11.34 -7.95 -13.92
CA ALA A 376 -10.47 -8.34 -15.03
C ALA A 376 -10.50 -7.38 -16.23
N SER A 377 -11.67 -6.86 -16.53
CA SER A 377 -11.90 -5.95 -17.65
C SER A 377 -11.28 -4.56 -17.45
N GLY A 378 -11.05 -4.16 -16.20
CA GLY A 378 -10.58 -2.83 -15.84
C GLY A 378 -11.68 -1.76 -15.73
N GLU A 379 -12.97 -2.15 -15.79
CA GLU A 379 -14.11 -1.25 -15.63
C GLU A 379 -14.67 -1.40 -14.20
N PRO A 380 -14.73 -0.32 -13.39
CA PRO A 380 -15.31 -0.37 -12.05
C PRO A 380 -16.77 -0.83 -12.09
N ASP A 381 -17.22 -1.49 -11.03
CA ASP A 381 -18.63 -1.80 -10.89
C ASP A 381 -19.46 -0.59 -10.42
N ALA A 382 -20.80 -0.74 -10.46
CA ALA A 382 -21.69 0.37 -10.14
C ALA A 382 -21.57 0.86 -8.69
N GLU A 383 -21.22 -0.01 -7.76
CA GLU A 383 -21.08 0.37 -6.36
C GLU A 383 -19.77 1.12 -6.11
N GLU A 384 -18.68 0.72 -6.75
CA GLU A 384 -17.41 1.45 -6.74
C GLU A 384 -17.57 2.87 -7.28
N LEU A 385 -18.30 3.01 -8.41
CA LEU A 385 -18.62 4.32 -8.99
C LEU A 385 -19.48 5.18 -8.05
N ARG A 386 -20.45 4.58 -7.37
CA ARG A 386 -21.31 5.27 -6.39
C ARG A 386 -20.50 5.78 -5.20
N ILE A 387 -19.53 5.00 -4.72
CA ILE A 387 -18.65 5.39 -3.61
C ILE A 387 -17.75 6.54 -4.05
N LEU A 388 -17.13 6.45 -5.22
CA LEU A 388 -16.26 7.51 -5.77
C LEU A 388 -17.04 8.82 -5.96
N GLU A 389 -18.28 8.78 -6.47
CA GLU A 389 -19.11 9.97 -6.64
C GLU A 389 -19.46 10.62 -5.29
N ALA A 390 -19.80 9.83 -4.28
CA ALA A 390 -20.10 10.35 -2.95
C ALA A 390 -18.88 11.03 -2.30
N ILE A 391 -17.69 10.43 -2.45
CA ILE A 391 -16.42 11.03 -1.99
C ILE A 391 -16.16 12.33 -2.78
N THR A 392 -16.37 12.34 -4.10
CA THR A 392 -16.21 13.51 -4.96
C THR A 392 -17.07 14.68 -4.49
N GLN A 393 -18.34 14.44 -4.20
CA GLN A 393 -19.26 15.48 -3.71
C GLN A 393 -18.78 16.05 -2.38
N TRP A 394 -18.31 15.20 -1.47
CA TRP A 394 -17.83 15.62 -0.16
C TRP A 394 -16.50 16.38 -0.23
N THR A 395 -15.52 15.89 -0.97
CA THR A 395 -14.18 16.51 -1.08
C THR A 395 -14.23 17.84 -1.81
N ARG A 396 -15.11 17.99 -2.81
CA ARG A 396 -15.34 19.28 -3.50
C ARG A 396 -15.76 20.38 -2.54
N ILE A 397 -16.51 20.05 -1.50
CA ILE A 397 -16.99 21.00 -0.49
C ILE A 397 -15.95 21.20 0.61
N ASN A 398 -15.38 20.11 1.14
CA ASN A 398 -14.60 20.13 2.37
C ASN A 398 -13.09 20.04 2.15
N GLY A 399 -12.61 19.93 0.90
CA GLY A 399 -11.20 19.72 0.58
C GLY A 399 -10.27 20.84 1.07
N GLU A 400 -10.75 22.09 1.21
CA GLU A 400 -9.99 23.19 1.81
C GLU A 400 -9.46 22.83 3.20
N ALA A 401 -10.25 22.12 3.98
CA ALA A 401 -9.94 21.69 5.34
C ALA A 401 -9.08 20.41 5.41
N ILE A 402 -8.86 19.73 4.26
CA ILE A 402 -8.07 18.50 4.14
C ILE A 402 -6.66 18.82 3.61
N TYR A 403 -6.58 19.39 2.39
CA TYR A 403 -5.32 19.51 1.65
C TYR A 403 -4.45 20.66 2.13
N SER A 404 -3.13 20.41 2.18
CA SER A 404 -2.13 21.37 2.68
C SER A 404 -2.38 21.82 4.12
N THR A 405 -3.00 20.96 4.92
CA THR A 405 -3.25 21.21 6.36
C THR A 405 -2.23 20.45 7.22
N ARG A 406 -2.18 20.82 8.48
CA ARG A 406 -1.39 20.16 9.53
C ARG A 406 -2.30 19.84 10.72
N PRO A 407 -1.94 18.91 11.59
CA PRO A 407 -2.68 18.70 12.83
C PRO A 407 -2.76 19.96 13.69
N TRP A 408 -3.81 20.07 14.46
CA TRP A 408 -3.89 21.07 15.51
C TRP A 408 -3.21 20.54 16.79
N LYS A 409 -3.40 21.22 17.94
CA LYS A 409 -2.86 20.84 19.25
C LYS A 409 -3.41 19.50 19.75
N ILE A 410 -4.64 19.16 19.33
CA ILE A 410 -5.31 17.89 19.55
C ILE A 410 -5.94 17.43 18.22
N HIS A 411 -6.03 16.13 18.03
CA HIS A 411 -6.62 15.58 16.80
C HIS A 411 -8.14 15.71 16.76
N GLY A 412 -8.78 15.76 17.94
CA GLY A 412 -10.23 15.82 18.01
C GLY A 412 -10.78 15.85 19.42
N GLU A 413 -12.11 15.86 19.52
CA GLU A 413 -12.89 15.68 20.74
C GLU A 413 -14.15 14.87 20.42
N GLY A 414 -14.84 14.39 21.46
CA GLY A 414 -16.07 13.61 21.35
C GLY A 414 -15.92 12.18 21.87
N PRO A 415 -16.98 11.36 21.72
CA PRO A 415 -17.01 10.01 22.27
C PRO A 415 -15.89 9.11 21.74
N SER A 416 -15.61 9.18 20.45
CA SER A 416 -14.63 8.32 19.79
C SER A 416 -13.18 8.55 20.25
N THR A 417 -12.83 9.77 20.69
CA THR A 417 -11.48 10.08 21.19
C THR A 417 -11.17 9.44 22.54
N LYS A 418 -12.18 8.88 23.21
CA LYS A 418 -12.02 8.15 24.47
C LYS A 418 -11.75 6.66 24.26
N VAL A 419 -11.87 6.18 23.02
CA VAL A 419 -11.64 4.79 22.66
C VAL A 419 -10.19 4.63 22.22
N VAL A 420 -9.40 3.94 23.01
CA VAL A 420 -8.01 3.60 22.67
C VAL A 420 -7.99 2.15 22.19
N ILE A 421 -7.54 1.94 20.95
CA ILE A 421 -7.42 0.62 20.38
C ILE A 421 -5.95 0.22 20.42
N HIS A 422 -5.67 -0.81 21.21
CA HIS A 422 -4.34 -1.40 21.27
C HIS A 422 -4.15 -2.37 20.10
N THR A 423 -3.03 -2.25 19.42
CA THR A 423 -2.56 -3.18 18.39
C THR A 423 -1.39 -3.99 18.94
N ASP A 424 -1.26 -5.22 18.48
CA ASP A 424 -0.12 -6.07 18.81
C ASP A 424 1.08 -5.71 17.91
N PRO A 425 2.16 -5.11 18.42
CA PRO A 425 3.29 -4.71 17.59
C PRO A 425 4.15 -5.89 17.09
N THR A 426 3.86 -7.11 17.55
CA THR A 426 4.64 -8.31 17.20
C THR A 426 4.08 -9.06 15.98
N ARG A 427 2.89 -8.69 15.52
CA ARG A 427 2.21 -9.29 14.38
C ARG A 427 1.36 -8.25 13.64
N PHE A 428 0.91 -8.62 12.44
CA PHE A 428 -0.12 -7.86 11.73
C PHE A 428 -1.44 -7.89 12.53
N ASP A 429 -1.86 -6.73 13.03
CA ASP A 429 -3.05 -6.55 13.86
C ASP A 429 -3.78 -5.26 13.45
N PRO A 430 -4.43 -5.25 12.27
CA PRO A 430 -5.14 -4.09 11.75
C PRO A 430 -6.29 -3.70 12.67
N ASN A 431 -6.52 -2.39 12.83
CA ASN A 431 -7.52 -1.89 13.76
C ASN A 431 -8.69 -1.13 13.12
N GLU A 432 -8.70 -0.98 11.80
CA GLU A 432 -9.71 -0.15 11.10
C GLU A 432 -11.16 -0.62 11.33
N ASP A 433 -11.36 -1.95 11.42
CA ASP A 433 -12.68 -2.52 11.65
C ASP A 433 -13.12 -2.47 13.12
N ARG A 434 -12.17 -2.16 14.01
CA ARG A 434 -12.42 -1.96 15.46
C ARG A 434 -12.64 -0.49 15.82
N GLN A 435 -12.44 0.44 14.84
CA GLN A 435 -12.68 1.86 15.06
C GLN A 435 -14.18 2.13 15.20
N PRO A 436 -14.59 2.93 16.21
CA PRO A 436 -15.98 3.32 16.36
C PRO A 436 -16.46 4.14 15.14
N ASP A 437 -17.73 4.02 14.82
CA ASP A 437 -18.36 4.90 13.85
C ASP A 437 -18.39 6.32 14.40
N LEU A 438 -17.97 7.28 13.58
CA LEU A 438 -17.97 8.68 13.98
C LEU A 438 -19.36 9.31 13.76
N THR A 439 -19.75 10.14 14.71
CA THR A 439 -21.05 10.80 14.74
C THR A 439 -20.91 12.32 14.73
N ALA A 440 -22.01 13.06 14.64
CA ALA A 440 -22.00 14.51 14.76
C ALA A 440 -21.47 15.06 16.10
N GLN A 441 -21.28 14.19 17.12
CA GLN A 441 -20.67 14.53 18.39
C GLN A 441 -19.14 14.42 18.36
N ASP A 442 -18.60 13.77 17.33
CA ASP A 442 -17.17 13.62 17.14
C ASP A 442 -16.65 14.76 16.27
N ILE A 443 -15.71 15.51 16.82
CA ILE A 443 -15.06 16.62 16.12
C ILE A 443 -13.62 16.22 15.82
N ARG A 444 -13.13 16.57 14.62
CA ARG A 444 -11.72 16.47 14.25
C ARG A 444 -11.18 17.83 13.84
N PHE A 445 -9.88 18.02 14.03
CA PHE A 445 -9.25 19.32 13.81
C PHE A 445 -8.08 19.23 12.84
N THR A 446 -7.98 20.25 11.96
CA THR A 446 -6.80 20.53 11.15
C THR A 446 -6.52 22.03 11.15
N THR A 447 -5.32 22.43 10.74
CA THR A 447 -4.93 23.84 10.65
C THR A 447 -4.26 24.17 9.33
N LYS A 448 -4.44 25.41 8.86
CA LYS A 448 -3.69 25.97 7.72
C LYS A 448 -3.33 27.42 8.02
N GLY A 449 -2.05 27.66 8.28
CA GLY A 449 -1.62 28.97 8.79
C GLY A 449 -2.29 29.28 10.13
N LYS A 450 -3.03 30.39 10.20
CA LYS A 450 -3.77 30.82 11.40
C LYS A 450 -5.22 30.31 11.45
N THR A 451 -5.69 29.63 10.41
CA THR A 451 -7.05 29.13 10.33
C THR A 451 -7.14 27.74 10.97
N LEU A 452 -8.12 27.55 11.83
CA LEU A 452 -8.53 26.27 12.37
C LEU A 452 -9.72 25.74 11.57
N TYR A 453 -9.66 24.48 11.18
CA TYR A 453 -10.79 23.76 10.64
C TYR A 453 -11.30 22.76 11.67
N ALA A 454 -12.63 22.73 11.87
CA ALA A 454 -13.30 21.77 12.73
C ALA A 454 -14.29 20.96 11.90
N PHE A 455 -14.10 19.65 11.86
CA PHE A 455 -15.00 18.71 11.20
C PHE A 455 -15.99 18.15 12.22
N ALA A 456 -17.30 18.35 12.04
CA ALA A 456 -18.30 17.53 12.70
C ALA A 456 -18.60 16.32 11.82
N MET A 457 -18.47 15.11 12.37
CA MET A 457 -18.55 13.88 11.61
C MET A 457 -20.00 13.41 11.34
N GLY A 458 -20.84 14.36 10.98
CA GLY A 458 -22.24 14.24 10.64
C GLY A 458 -22.96 15.58 10.85
N TRP A 459 -24.18 15.66 10.34
CA TRP A 459 -25.03 16.82 10.64
C TRP A 459 -25.67 16.65 12.02
N PRO A 460 -25.52 17.60 12.97
CA PRO A 460 -26.14 17.49 14.29
C PRO A 460 -27.67 17.39 14.21
N ALA A 461 -28.25 16.61 15.12
CA ALA A 461 -29.69 16.44 15.17
C ALA A 461 -30.41 17.78 15.39
N GLN A 462 -31.38 18.08 14.55
CA GLN A 462 -32.19 19.29 14.67
C GLN A 462 -33.35 19.03 15.64
N GLN A 463 -33.51 19.90 16.61
CA GLN A 463 -34.74 19.90 17.43
C GLN A 463 -35.88 20.53 16.63
N THR A 464 -37.11 20.04 16.80
CA THR A 464 -38.30 20.35 15.99
C THR A 464 -38.64 21.86 15.82
N SER A 465 -38.03 22.74 16.62
CA SER A 465 -38.30 24.20 16.60
C SER A 465 -37.06 25.07 16.65
N LYS A 466 -35.84 24.48 16.62
CA LYS A 466 -34.59 25.25 16.70
C LYS A 466 -33.60 24.84 15.61
N PRO A 467 -32.79 25.76 15.07
CA PRO A 467 -31.66 25.41 14.22
C PRO A 467 -30.73 24.38 14.90
N ALA A 468 -30.07 23.55 14.11
CA ALA A 468 -29.05 22.66 14.64
C ALA A 468 -27.90 23.46 15.25
N GLU A 469 -27.39 23.03 16.38
CA GLU A 469 -26.29 23.65 17.09
C GLU A 469 -25.10 22.68 17.20
N LEU A 470 -23.92 23.18 16.90
CA LEU A 470 -22.66 22.48 17.13
C LEU A 470 -21.93 23.11 18.30
N VAL A 471 -21.46 22.30 19.25
CA VAL A 471 -20.68 22.76 20.40
C VAL A 471 -19.29 22.17 20.34
N ILE A 472 -18.25 23.02 20.36
CA ILE A 472 -16.84 22.63 20.38
C ILE A 472 -16.28 22.97 21.76
N GLN A 473 -16.14 21.95 22.61
CA GLN A 473 -15.71 22.12 24.01
C GLN A 473 -14.25 22.56 24.14
N SER A 474 -13.38 22.08 23.26
CA SER A 474 -11.96 22.48 23.22
C SER A 474 -11.75 23.97 22.92
N LEU A 475 -12.78 24.67 22.46
CA LEU A 475 -12.77 26.09 22.19
C LEU A 475 -13.53 26.91 23.25
N ALA A 476 -13.73 26.40 24.48
CA ALA A 476 -14.25 27.15 25.60
C ALA A 476 -13.29 28.28 26.00
N THR A 477 -13.83 29.38 26.59
CA THR A 477 -13.01 30.54 26.98
C THR A 477 -11.91 30.22 27.99
N ASN A 478 -12.07 29.19 28.81
CA ASN A 478 -11.11 28.68 29.79
C ASN A 478 -10.31 27.48 29.32
N SER A 479 -10.46 27.05 28.06
CA SER A 479 -9.71 25.92 27.51
C SER A 479 -8.27 26.32 27.19
N PRO A 480 -7.25 25.52 27.61
CA PRO A 480 -5.86 25.76 27.25
C PRO A 480 -5.58 25.55 25.76
N GLN A 481 -6.51 24.92 25.05
CA GLN A 481 -6.42 24.70 23.62
C GLN A 481 -6.87 25.91 22.79
N ALA A 482 -7.84 26.71 23.31
CA ALA A 482 -8.45 27.81 22.58
C ALA A 482 -7.41 28.88 22.18
N PRO A 483 -7.29 29.23 20.87
CA PRO A 483 -6.34 30.26 20.43
C PRO A 483 -6.74 31.69 20.83
N GLY A 484 -7.96 31.88 21.29
CA GLY A 484 -8.53 33.15 21.64
C GLY A 484 -10.02 33.27 21.23
N LYS A 485 -10.48 34.50 21.03
CA LYS A 485 -11.85 34.74 20.60
C LYS A 485 -12.00 34.57 19.09
N PRO A 486 -12.91 33.73 18.60
CA PRO A 486 -13.23 33.67 17.19
C PRO A 486 -13.75 35.00 16.66
N ILE A 487 -13.38 35.35 15.43
CA ILE A 487 -13.85 36.59 14.74
C ILE A 487 -14.69 36.27 13.51
N ASP A 488 -14.50 35.11 12.89
CA ASP A 488 -15.26 34.68 11.72
C ASP A 488 -15.36 33.17 11.71
N ILE A 489 -16.58 32.63 11.51
CA ILE A 489 -16.86 31.21 11.40
C ILE A 489 -17.72 30.97 10.17
N ARG A 490 -17.30 30.08 9.28
CA ARG A 490 -18.02 29.74 8.06
C ARG A 490 -18.16 28.22 7.88
N LEU A 491 -19.33 27.83 7.40
CA LEU A 491 -19.55 26.46 6.94
C LEU A 491 -18.99 26.30 5.52
N LEU A 492 -18.10 25.35 5.29
CA LEU A 492 -17.58 25.09 3.95
C LEU A 492 -18.73 24.70 3.01
N GLY A 493 -18.69 25.21 1.79
CA GLY A 493 -19.79 25.11 0.81
C GLY A 493 -20.90 26.15 0.98
N ARG A 494 -20.84 27.00 2.01
CA ARG A 494 -21.70 28.18 2.21
C ARG A 494 -20.88 29.37 2.71
N TYR A 495 -20.14 29.98 1.80
CA TYR A 495 -19.21 31.05 2.14
C TYR A 495 -19.84 32.42 2.29
N ASP A 496 -21.10 32.60 1.83
CA ASP A 496 -21.71 33.92 1.67
C ASP A 496 -22.09 34.55 3.01
N GLU A 497 -22.35 33.74 4.05
CA GLU A 497 -22.76 34.24 5.35
C GLU A 497 -21.91 33.65 6.49
N PRO A 498 -21.36 34.49 7.39
CA PRO A 498 -20.76 34.03 8.63
C PRO A 498 -21.84 33.42 9.53
N LEU A 499 -21.47 32.32 10.22
CA LEU A 499 -22.37 31.67 11.18
C LEU A 499 -22.47 32.50 12.47
N ARG A 500 -23.64 32.46 13.11
CA ARG A 500 -23.81 33.00 14.46
C ARG A 500 -23.17 32.04 15.47
N PHE A 501 -22.46 32.63 16.44
CA PHE A 501 -21.82 31.85 17.49
C PHE A 501 -21.75 32.60 18.81
N THR A 502 -21.61 31.86 19.89
CA THR A 502 -21.28 32.36 21.24
C THR A 502 -20.16 31.48 21.82
N GLN A 503 -19.29 32.08 22.63
CA GLN A 503 -18.21 31.38 23.30
C GLN A 503 -18.28 31.67 24.80
N ASP A 504 -18.33 30.60 25.61
CA ASP A 504 -18.38 30.64 27.05
C ASP A 504 -17.45 29.62 27.70
N THR A 505 -17.54 29.41 29.00
CA THR A 505 -16.72 28.41 29.73
C THR A 505 -17.08 26.98 29.44
N THR A 506 -18.15 26.70 28.67
CA THR A 506 -18.60 25.33 28.31
C THR A 506 -18.24 24.98 26.87
N GLY A 507 -17.92 25.95 26.01
CA GLY A 507 -17.54 25.72 24.63
C GLY A 507 -17.82 26.87 23.68
N LEU A 508 -17.48 26.66 22.43
CA LEU A 508 -17.88 27.47 21.29
C LEU A 508 -19.15 26.86 20.69
N ARG A 509 -20.27 27.60 20.82
CA ARG A 509 -21.60 27.21 20.30
C ARG A 509 -21.83 27.86 18.96
N ILE A 510 -22.13 27.11 17.94
CA ILE A 510 -22.27 27.55 16.55
C ILE A 510 -23.65 27.15 16.06
N THR A 511 -24.44 28.12 15.62
CA THR A 511 -25.77 27.88 15.02
C THR A 511 -25.60 27.54 13.55
N LEU A 512 -25.99 26.34 13.17
CA LEU A 512 -25.92 25.87 11.77
C LEU A 512 -27.13 26.35 10.96
N PRO A 513 -27.02 26.45 9.63
CA PRO A 513 -28.15 26.76 8.76
C PRO A 513 -29.30 25.77 8.92
N ALA A 514 -30.51 26.20 8.62
CA ALA A 514 -31.69 25.34 8.67
C ALA A 514 -31.64 24.17 7.67
N THR A 515 -30.99 24.40 6.53
CA THR A 515 -30.85 23.37 5.47
C THR A 515 -29.43 22.85 5.43
N PRO A 516 -29.23 21.53 5.54
CA PRO A 516 -27.91 20.89 5.39
C PRO A 516 -27.30 21.17 4.01
N THR A 517 -25.96 21.16 3.94
CA THR A 517 -25.23 21.19 2.67
C THR A 517 -25.28 19.80 1.99
N PRO A 518 -25.08 19.69 0.67
CA PRO A 518 -24.91 18.40 0.01
C PRO A 518 -23.82 17.57 0.70
N ALA A 519 -24.00 16.26 0.77
CA ALA A 519 -23.09 15.30 1.42
C ALA A 519 -22.80 15.56 2.92
N SER A 520 -23.56 16.42 3.60
CA SER A 520 -23.37 16.73 5.04
C SER A 520 -23.63 15.52 5.97
N ASN A 521 -24.33 14.51 5.50
CA ASN A 521 -24.47 13.23 6.18
C ASN A 521 -23.14 12.46 6.30
N LEU A 522 -22.15 12.77 5.47
CA LEU A 522 -20.80 12.19 5.56
C LEU A 522 -19.90 12.99 6.51
N GLY A 523 -20.29 14.20 6.87
CA GLY A 523 -19.55 15.14 7.72
C GLY A 523 -19.49 16.54 7.11
N ILE A 524 -19.29 17.54 7.95
CA ILE A 524 -19.17 18.96 7.56
C ILE A 524 -17.88 19.53 8.12
N ALA A 525 -17.34 20.56 7.47
CA ALA A 525 -16.19 21.30 7.98
C ALA A 525 -16.52 22.78 8.18
N LEU A 526 -16.06 23.33 9.29
CA LEU A 526 -16.12 24.73 9.63
C LEU A 526 -14.73 25.35 9.51
N ARG A 527 -14.66 26.54 8.89
CA ARG A 527 -13.47 27.40 8.91
C ARG A 527 -13.62 28.41 10.04
N ILE A 528 -12.66 28.44 10.97
CA ILE A 528 -12.67 29.29 12.17
C ILE A 528 -11.43 30.18 12.17
N ASN A 529 -11.61 31.48 12.15
CA ASN A 529 -10.54 32.47 12.27
C ASN A 529 -10.60 33.15 13.63
N PHE A 530 -9.44 33.43 14.20
CA PHE A 530 -9.28 34.07 15.52
C PHE A 530 -8.66 35.45 15.39
N ALA A 531 -8.86 36.28 16.43
CA ALA A 531 -8.31 37.63 16.52
C ALA A 531 -6.77 37.66 16.51
#